data_089b1ea4cef9f4a966f80d21d25110c6
#
_entry.id   089b1ea4cef9f4a966f80d21d25110c6
#
_cell.length_a   1.000
_cell.length_b   1.000
_cell.length_c   1.000
_cell.angle_alpha   90.00
_cell.angle_beta   90.00
_cell.angle_gamma   90.00
#
_symmetry.space_group_name_H-M   'P 1'
#
loop_
_entity.id
_entity.type
_entity.pdbx_description
1 polymer ?
#
loop_
_entity_poly.entity_id
_entity_poly.type
_entity_poly.pdbx_seq_one_letter_code
_entity_poly.pdbx_strand_id
1 'polypeptide(L)'
;MRSKGFTLVEILVVVVIMAVVISLTVLSIGTTGRDSQLDEESRRLEGLLGMLHERALLEGRDFGMRIEPAAYEFLVYVPARDRWERMNQEQEYRHRELPKGVSFQLELDSQVVVLKPVDKNLSTDLIQTPQVAIAASGEGTPFRLTLERDATQTKASVAGDAFGKISRQGSGEPDKHT
;
A
#
# COMPACT_ATOMS: atom_id res chain seq x y z
N MET A 1 -12.69 46.31 47.51
CA MET A 1 -12.25 45.48 46.38
C MET A 1 -13.37 45.47 45.34
N ARG A 2 -13.13 46.00 44.14
CA ARG A 2 -14.15 46.00 43.06
C ARG A 2 -14.04 44.67 42.29
N SER A 3 -15.01 43.79 42.48
CA SER A 3 -15.14 42.58 41.64
C SER A 3 -15.52 43.02 40.20
N LYS A 4 -14.63 42.80 39.23
CA LYS A 4 -14.94 42.97 37.81
C LYS A 4 -15.72 41.75 37.36
N GLY A 5 -16.99 41.91 37.04
CA GLY A 5 -17.79 40.86 36.45
C GLY A 5 -17.40 40.65 34.97
N PHE A 6 -17.41 39.41 34.51
CA PHE A 6 -17.24 39.05 33.09
C PHE A 6 -18.41 39.61 32.25
N THR A 7 -18.09 40.16 31.08
CA THR A 7 -19.13 40.65 30.17
C THR A 7 -19.65 39.53 29.31
N LEU A 8 -20.92 39.60 28.91
CA LEU A 8 -21.54 38.61 28.03
C LEU A 8 -20.78 38.49 26.68
N VAL A 9 -20.24 39.63 26.19
CA VAL A 9 -19.43 39.67 24.96
C VAL A 9 -18.12 38.90 25.11
N GLU A 10 -17.47 38.95 26.28
CA GLU A 10 -16.21 38.27 26.54
C GLU A 10 -16.39 36.74 26.55
N ILE A 11 -17.47 36.24 27.13
CA ILE A 11 -17.81 34.82 27.06
C ILE A 11 -18.11 34.38 25.60
N LEU A 12 -18.83 35.22 24.84
CA LEU A 12 -19.16 34.92 23.44
C LEU A 12 -17.88 34.81 22.59
N VAL A 13 -16.93 35.74 22.77
CA VAL A 13 -15.65 35.71 22.04
C VAL A 13 -14.83 34.44 22.38
N VAL A 14 -14.80 34.07 23.69
CA VAL A 14 -14.09 32.86 24.11
C VAL A 14 -14.69 31.60 23.48
N VAL A 15 -16.03 31.48 23.46
CA VAL A 15 -16.70 30.33 22.83
C VAL A 15 -16.42 30.25 21.33
N VAL A 16 -16.41 31.39 20.63
CA VAL A 16 -16.07 31.43 19.19
C VAL A 16 -14.62 31.01 18.96
N ILE A 17 -13.68 31.50 19.75
CA ILE A 17 -12.26 31.09 19.65
C ILE A 17 -12.11 29.58 19.90
N MET A 18 -12.75 29.05 20.95
CA MET A 18 -12.74 27.61 21.24
C MET A 18 -13.33 26.79 20.08
N ALA A 19 -14.44 27.21 19.49
CA ALA A 19 -15.05 26.53 18.36
C ALA A 19 -14.12 26.48 17.15
N VAL A 20 -13.42 27.58 16.85
CA VAL A 20 -12.43 27.64 15.76
C VAL A 20 -11.24 26.71 16.03
N VAL A 21 -10.67 26.74 17.26
CA VAL A 21 -9.55 25.86 17.64
C VAL A 21 -9.93 24.39 17.57
N ILE A 22 -11.11 24.01 18.06
CA ILE A 22 -11.61 22.63 17.99
C ILE A 22 -11.79 22.20 16.52
N SER A 23 -12.33 23.07 15.67
CA SER A 23 -12.52 22.77 14.24
C SER A 23 -11.20 22.49 13.51
N LEU A 24 -10.16 23.26 13.78
CA LEU A 24 -8.81 23.05 13.22
C LEU A 24 -8.18 21.75 13.70
N THR A 25 -8.38 21.39 14.97
CA THR A 25 -7.85 20.14 15.56
C THR A 25 -8.49 18.89 14.93
N VAL A 26 -9.81 18.91 14.72
CA VAL A 26 -10.53 17.78 14.07
C VAL A 26 -10.07 17.56 12.63
N LEU A 27 -9.79 18.63 11.89
CA LEU A 27 -9.27 18.54 10.52
C LEU A 27 -7.88 17.89 10.47
N SER A 28 -7.01 18.23 11.42
CA SER A 28 -5.63 17.70 11.52
C SER A 28 -5.60 16.20 11.85
N ILE A 29 -6.49 15.70 12.70
CA ILE A 29 -6.53 14.28 13.08
C ILE A 29 -6.94 13.40 11.88
N GLY A 30 -7.83 13.89 11.02
CA GLY A 30 -8.29 13.15 9.85
C GLY A 30 -7.20 12.86 8.81
N THR A 31 -6.27 13.77 8.62
CA THR A 31 -5.17 13.63 7.65
C THR A 31 -4.04 12.74 8.19
N THR A 32 -3.66 12.91 9.46
CA THR A 32 -2.60 12.11 10.09
C THR A 32 -2.95 10.62 10.15
N GLY A 33 -4.21 10.26 10.44
CA GLY A 33 -4.65 8.87 10.47
C GLY A 33 -4.71 8.20 9.08
N ARG A 34 -4.95 8.98 8.02
CA ARG A 34 -4.97 8.47 6.65
C ARG A 34 -3.57 8.22 6.11
N ASP A 35 -2.63 9.08 6.42
CA ASP A 35 -1.24 8.93 6.03
C ASP A 35 -0.59 7.73 6.75
N SER A 36 -0.93 7.50 8.01
CA SER A 36 -0.44 6.34 8.74
C SER A 36 -0.92 5.00 8.14
N GLN A 37 -2.11 4.95 7.55
CA GLN A 37 -2.60 3.74 6.86
C GLN A 37 -1.80 3.43 5.57
N LEU A 38 -1.44 4.47 4.81
CA LEU A 38 -0.58 4.29 3.64
C LEU A 38 0.80 3.77 4.06
N ASP A 39 1.38 4.38 5.09
CA ASP A 39 2.68 3.96 5.62
C ASP A 39 2.65 2.55 6.17
N GLU A 40 1.61 2.18 6.89
CA GLU A 40 1.45 0.82 7.41
C GLU A 40 1.35 -0.21 6.28
N GLU A 41 0.53 0.06 5.24
CA GLU A 41 0.35 -0.86 4.13
C GLU A 41 1.63 -0.96 3.27
N SER A 42 2.33 0.15 3.04
CA SER A 42 3.61 0.13 2.32
C SER A 42 4.71 -0.62 3.09
N ARG A 43 4.80 -0.47 4.42
CA ARG A 43 5.72 -1.26 5.27
C ARG A 43 5.38 -2.74 5.25
N ARG A 44 4.09 -3.06 5.28
CA ARG A 44 3.62 -4.45 5.18
C ARG A 44 4.05 -5.07 3.86
N LEU A 45 3.84 -4.39 2.74
CA LEU A 45 4.26 -4.86 1.41
C LEU A 45 5.78 -5.05 1.32
N GLU A 46 6.57 -4.09 1.80
CA GLU A 46 8.03 -4.21 1.87
C GLU A 46 8.45 -5.48 2.64
N GLY A 47 7.88 -5.68 3.83
CA GLY A 47 8.19 -6.85 4.66
C GLY A 47 7.77 -8.18 4.01
N LEU A 48 6.57 -8.23 3.42
CA LEU A 48 6.07 -9.45 2.75
C LEU A 48 6.89 -9.80 1.51
N LEU A 49 7.25 -8.81 0.70
CA LEU A 49 8.08 -9.04 -0.49
C LEU A 49 9.51 -9.44 -0.11
N GLY A 50 10.07 -8.85 0.95
CA GLY A 50 11.37 -9.25 1.49
C GLY A 50 11.36 -10.71 1.97
N MET A 51 10.36 -11.11 2.77
CA MET A 51 10.19 -12.49 3.21
C MET A 51 9.96 -13.45 2.03
N LEU A 52 9.22 -13.04 1.01
CA LEU A 52 8.95 -13.85 -0.17
C LEU A 52 10.23 -14.07 -0.98
N HIS A 53 11.09 -13.06 -1.09
CA HIS A 53 12.40 -13.16 -1.73
C HIS A 53 13.33 -14.15 -0.98
N GLU A 54 13.43 -14.04 0.34
CA GLU A 54 14.20 -15.01 1.16
C GLU A 54 13.67 -16.42 1.00
N ARG A 55 12.35 -16.56 0.97
CA ARG A 55 11.67 -17.85 0.79
C ARG A 55 11.93 -18.46 -0.57
N ALA A 56 11.97 -17.65 -1.64
CA ALA A 56 12.30 -18.11 -2.99
C ALA A 56 13.69 -18.77 -3.03
N LEU A 57 14.67 -18.13 -2.41
CA LEU A 57 16.04 -18.66 -2.29
C LEU A 57 16.10 -19.94 -1.46
N LEU A 58 15.37 -20.01 -0.34
CA LEU A 58 15.42 -21.14 0.58
C LEU A 58 14.68 -22.37 0.05
N GLU A 59 13.51 -22.18 -0.58
CA GLU A 59 12.67 -23.27 -1.08
C GLU A 59 13.00 -23.66 -2.53
N GLY A 60 13.78 -22.85 -3.25
CA GLY A 60 14.08 -23.07 -4.67
C GLY A 60 12.80 -23.02 -5.54
N ARG A 61 11.87 -22.12 -5.23
CA ARG A 61 10.57 -21.96 -5.89
C ARG A 61 10.36 -20.54 -6.36
N ASP A 62 9.64 -20.41 -7.46
CA ASP A 62 9.25 -19.10 -7.96
C ASP A 62 7.97 -18.62 -7.26
N PHE A 63 7.99 -17.38 -6.82
CA PHE A 63 6.86 -16.68 -6.24
C PHE A 63 6.52 -15.45 -7.04
N GLY A 64 5.33 -14.90 -6.83
CA GLY A 64 4.92 -13.68 -7.50
C GLY A 64 3.84 -12.94 -6.75
N MET A 65 3.64 -11.68 -7.13
CA MET A 65 2.57 -10.84 -6.65
C MET A 65 1.70 -10.41 -7.82
N ARG A 66 0.40 -10.62 -7.68
CA ARG A 66 -0.61 -10.08 -8.58
C ARG A 66 -1.26 -8.87 -7.95
N ILE A 67 -1.35 -7.81 -8.73
CA ILE A 67 -1.77 -6.49 -8.30
C ILE A 67 -3.02 -6.10 -9.07
N GLU A 68 -4.03 -5.66 -8.36
CA GLU A 68 -5.28 -5.09 -8.85
C GLU A 68 -5.33 -3.59 -8.49
N PRO A 69 -6.24 -2.79 -9.03
CA PRO A 69 -6.31 -1.36 -8.71
C PRO A 69 -6.42 -1.05 -7.21
N ALA A 70 -7.10 -1.91 -6.44
CA ALA A 70 -7.32 -1.71 -5.00
C ALA A 70 -7.14 -3.00 -4.17
N ALA A 71 -6.41 -3.99 -4.70
CA ALA A 71 -6.15 -5.26 -4.01
C ALA A 71 -4.85 -5.90 -4.52
N TYR A 72 -4.34 -6.87 -3.77
CA TYR A 72 -3.22 -7.70 -4.18
C TYR A 72 -3.32 -9.11 -3.59
N GLU A 73 -2.60 -10.04 -4.19
CA GLU A 73 -2.44 -11.41 -3.70
C GLU A 73 -1.09 -11.97 -4.10
N PHE A 74 -0.67 -12.99 -3.38
CA PHE A 74 0.59 -13.68 -3.64
C PHE A 74 0.33 -15.04 -4.28
N LEU A 75 1.23 -15.40 -5.19
CA LEU A 75 1.17 -16.61 -5.99
C LEU A 75 2.46 -17.41 -5.83
N VAL A 76 2.36 -18.70 -5.99
CA VAL A 76 3.49 -19.62 -6.09
C VAL A 76 3.39 -20.41 -7.38
N TYR A 77 4.49 -20.56 -8.10
CA TYR A 77 4.53 -21.41 -9.28
C TYR A 77 4.60 -22.87 -8.90
N VAL A 78 3.76 -23.69 -9.50
CA VAL A 78 3.72 -25.15 -9.29
C VAL A 78 4.16 -25.85 -10.56
N PRO A 79 5.45 -26.27 -10.68
CA PRO A 79 6.00 -26.86 -11.90
C PRO A 79 5.25 -28.12 -12.36
N ALA A 80 4.76 -28.94 -11.43
CA ALA A 80 4.03 -30.18 -11.74
C ALA A 80 2.70 -29.91 -12.48
N ARG A 81 2.18 -28.68 -12.41
CA ARG A 81 0.90 -28.27 -13.03
C ARG A 81 1.10 -27.19 -14.08
N ASP A 82 2.33 -26.71 -14.24
CA ASP A 82 2.72 -25.61 -15.14
C ASP A 82 1.84 -24.36 -14.97
N ARG A 83 1.60 -23.97 -13.71
CA ARG A 83 0.73 -22.84 -13.39
C ARG A 83 1.06 -22.15 -12.08
N TRP A 84 0.62 -20.91 -11.96
CA TRP A 84 0.62 -20.14 -10.73
C TRP A 84 -0.60 -20.51 -9.87
N GLU A 85 -0.40 -20.69 -8.57
CA GLU A 85 -1.46 -20.97 -7.61
C GLU A 85 -1.43 -19.94 -6.48
N ARG A 86 -2.61 -19.59 -5.95
CA ARG A 86 -2.75 -18.63 -4.84
C ARG A 86 -2.19 -19.19 -3.55
N MET A 87 -1.50 -18.37 -2.79
CA MET A 87 -0.98 -18.70 -1.46
C MET A 87 -2.05 -18.48 -0.37
N ASN A 88 -3.19 -19.15 -0.50
CA ASN A 88 -4.34 -18.95 0.41
C ASN A 88 -4.23 -19.69 1.75
N GLN A 89 -3.27 -20.60 1.90
CA GLN A 89 -3.09 -21.39 3.12
C GLN A 89 -2.43 -20.57 4.23
N GLU A 90 -1.62 -19.58 3.88
CA GLU A 90 -0.88 -18.72 4.79
C GLU A 90 -1.59 -17.37 4.90
N GLN A 91 -1.91 -16.98 6.13
CA GLN A 91 -2.73 -15.80 6.39
C GLN A 91 -2.08 -14.51 5.88
N GLU A 92 -0.75 -14.43 5.92
CA GLU A 92 0.02 -13.27 5.50
C GLU A 92 -0.06 -13.01 3.99
N TYR A 93 -0.15 -14.07 3.18
CA TYR A 93 -0.09 -14.02 1.72
C TYR A 93 -1.46 -14.10 1.02
N ARG A 94 -2.54 -14.12 1.80
CA ARG A 94 -3.91 -14.13 1.23
C ARG A 94 -4.22 -12.86 0.46
N HIS A 95 -5.20 -12.98 -0.43
CA HIS A 95 -5.80 -11.82 -1.09
C HIS A 95 -6.18 -10.74 -0.07
N ARG A 96 -5.76 -9.50 -0.34
CA ARG A 96 -5.98 -8.35 0.52
C ARG A 96 -6.46 -7.15 -0.26
N GLU A 97 -7.54 -6.55 0.22
CA GLU A 97 -8.05 -5.28 -0.29
C GLU A 97 -7.37 -4.10 0.44
N LEU A 98 -7.09 -3.04 -0.31
CA LEU A 98 -6.59 -1.79 0.26
C LEU A 98 -7.67 -1.06 1.08
N PRO A 99 -7.26 -0.17 1.99
CA PRO A 99 -8.19 0.74 2.64
C PRO A 99 -8.98 1.56 1.62
N LYS A 100 -10.23 1.91 1.94
CA LYS A 100 -11.10 2.70 1.05
C LYS A 100 -10.45 4.01 0.61
N GLY A 101 -10.51 4.31 -0.68
CA GLY A 101 -9.94 5.52 -1.30
C GLY A 101 -8.42 5.47 -1.44
N VAL A 102 -7.83 4.28 -1.39
CA VAL A 102 -6.44 4.02 -1.76
C VAL A 102 -6.41 3.15 -2.99
N SER A 103 -5.58 3.49 -3.95
CA SER A 103 -5.38 2.73 -5.18
C SER A 103 -3.90 2.49 -5.46
N PHE A 104 -3.61 1.48 -6.28
CA PHE A 104 -2.28 1.18 -6.77
C PHE A 104 -2.03 1.77 -8.14
N GLN A 105 -0.82 2.25 -8.33
CA GLN A 105 -0.21 2.48 -9.64
C GLN A 105 1.06 1.62 -9.72
N LEU A 106 1.16 0.78 -10.76
CA LEU A 106 2.30 -0.10 -11.00
C LEU A 106 3.10 0.40 -12.19
N GLU A 107 4.41 0.46 -12.02
CA GLU A 107 5.38 0.70 -13.09
C GLU A 107 6.30 -0.51 -13.19
N LEU A 108 6.46 -1.04 -14.40
CA LEU A 108 7.44 -2.07 -14.76
C LEU A 108 8.36 -1.49 -15.84
N ASP A 109 9.67 -1.58 -15.65
CA ASP A 109 10.66 -1.03 -16.58
C ASP A 109 10.38 0.45 -16.98
N SER A 110 9.96 1.26 -16.00
CA SER A 110 9.58 2.67 -16.17
C SER A 110 8.32 2.91 -17.03
N GLN A 111 7.53 1.87 -17.29
CA GLN A 111 6.25 1.97 -17.98
C GLN A 111 5.08 1.71 -17.03
N VAL A 112 4.10 2.60 -17.05
CA VAL A 112 2.88 2.45 -16.24
C VAL A 112 2.04 1.30 -16.80
N VAL A 113 1.72 0.34 -15.93
CA VAL A 113 0.89 -0.82 -16.24
C VAL A 113 -0.57 -0.52 -15.90
N VAL A 114 -1.48 -0.78 -16.84
CA VAL A 114 -2.91 -0.67 -16.59
C VAL A 114 -3.37 -1.87 -15.76
N LEU A 115 -3.64 -1.63 -14.48
CA LEU A 115 -4.18 -2.63 -13.57
C LEU A 115 -5.66 -2.87 -13.87
N LYS A 116 -6.08 -4.15 -13.87
CA LYS A 116 -7.47 -4.56 -14.08
C LYS A 116 -7.97 -5.32 -12.86
N PRO A 117 -9.22 -5.08 -12.42
CA PRO A 117 -9.85 -5.93 -11.43
C PRO A 117 -9.97 -7.36 -11.95
N VAL A 118 -9.83 -8.32 -11.05
CA VAL A 118 -10.09 -9.72 -11.40
C VAL A 118 -11.58 -9.93 -11.51
N ASP A 119 -12.00 -10.48 -12.64
CA ASP A 119 -13.37 -10.95 -12.80
C ASP A 119 -13.58 -12.19 -11.91
N LYS A 120 -14.37 -12.01 -10.84
CA LYS A 120 -14.69 -13.08 -9.88
C LYS A 120 -15.49 -14.22 -10.52
N ASN A 121 -16.04 -14.01 -11.71
CA ASN A 121 -16.81 -15.01 -12.46
C ASN A 121 -15.96 -15.79 -13.47
N LEU A 122 -14.72 -15.36 -13.69
CA LEU A 122 -13.80 -16.14 -14.52
C LEU A 122 -13.32 -17.34 -13.71
N SER A 123 -13.57 -18.55 -14.25
CA SER A 123 -13.16 -19.80 -13.62
C SER A 123 -11.70 -19.76 -13.19
N THR A 124 -11.43 -20.27 -12.02
CA THR A 124 -10.15 -20.34 -11.28
C THR A 124 -8.96 -20.89 -12.09
N ASP A 125 -9.22 -21.40 -13.30
CA ASP A 125 -8.27 -22.09 -14.15
C ASP A 125 -7.59 -21.22 -15.21
N LEU A 126 -7.97 -19.95 -15.37
CA LEU A 126 -7.25 -19.06 -16.26
C LEU A 126 -5.97 -18.60 -15.57
N ILE A 127 -4.86 -18.97 -16.17
CA ILE A 127 -3.47 -18.71 -15.79
C ILE A 127 -3.34 -17.29 -15.24
N GLN A 128 -3.27 -17.19 -13.92
CA GLN A 128 -3.09 -15.93 -13.24
C GLN A 128 -1.58 -15.65 -13.16
N THR A 129 -1.05 -15.04 -14.20
CA THR A 129 0.36 -14.64 -14.23
C THR A 129 0.54 -13.43 -13.29
N PRO A 130 1.51 -13.46 -12.36
CA PRO A 130 1.84 -12.30 -11.55
C PRO A 130 2.47 -11.21 -12.43
N GLN A 131 2.25 -9.93 -12.08
CA GLN A 131 2.96 -8.82 -12.70
C GLN A 131 4.38 -8.67 -12.16
N VAL A 132 4.57 -9.00 -10.88
CA VAL A 132 5.88 -9.01 -10.22
C VAL A 132 6.21 -10.46 -9.86
N ALA A 133 7.29 -10.98 -10.42
CA ALA A 133 7.80 -12.33 -10.15
C ALA A 133 9.12 -12.26 -9.41
N ILE A 134 9.37 -13.24 -8.55
CA ILE A 134 10.61 -13.48 -7.81
C ILE A 134 11.00 -14.93 -8.09
N ALA A 135 12.09 -15.11 -8.81
CA ALA A 135 12.58 -16.42 -9.19
C ALA A 135 13.29 -17.14 -8.03
N ALA A 136 13.35 -18.46 -8.13
CA ALA A 136 14.11 -19.31 -7.21
C ALA A 136 15.61 -18.93 -7.10
N SER A 137 16.15 -18.25 -8.13
CA SER A 137 17.51 -17.69 -8.12
C SER A 137 17.68 -16.43 -7.26
N GLY A 138 16.57 -15.83 -6.80
CA GLY A 138 16.54 -14.53 -6.14
C GLY A 138 16.41 -13.34 -7.10
N GLU A 139 16.45 -13.58 -8.41
CA GLU A 139 16.18 -12.53 -9.38
C GLU A 139 14.70 -12.12 -9.35
N GLY A 140 14.42 -10.84 -9.51
CA GLY A 140 13.07 -10.30 -9.47
C GLY A 140 12.73 -9.45 -10.69
N THR A 141 11.44 -9.30 -10.97
CA THR A 141 10.96 -8.29 -11.90
C THR A 141 11.19 -6.91 -11.30
N PRO A 142 11.95 -5.99 -11.94
CA PRO A 142 12.06 -4.62 -11.46
C PRO A 142 10.71 -3.93 -11.51
N PHE A 143 10.31 -3.31 -10.40
CA PHE A 143 9.01 -2.65 -10.29
C PHE A 143 9.05 -1.44 -9.37
N ARG A 144 8.09 -0.53 -9.56
CA ARG A 144 7.68 0.49 -8.60
C ARG A 144 6.17 0.41 -8.41
N LEU A 145 5.75 0.17 -7.17
CA LEU A 145 4.36 0.13 -6.77
C LEU A 145 4.04 1.33 -5.89
N THR A 146 3.24 2.25 -6.40
CA THR A 146 2.83 3.45 -5.69
C THR A 146 1.41 3.25 -5.13
N LEU A 147 1.26 3.48 -3.83
CA LEU A 147 -0.03 3.58 -3.16
C LEU A 147 -0.42 5.05 -3.15
N GLU A 148 -1.57 5.38 -3.68
CA GLU A 148 -2.06 6.75 -3.75
C GLU A 148 -3.44 6.86 -3.09
N ARG A 149 -3.61 7.91 -2.27
CA ARG A 149 -4.90 8.25 -1.68
C ARG A 149 -5.57 9.35 -2.48
N ASP A 150 -6.70 9.05 -3.10
CA ASP A 150 -7.42 9.96 -3.99
C ASP A 150 -7.76 11.32 -3.33
N ALA A 151 -8.17 11.29 -2.06
CA ALA A 151 -8.66 12.49 -1.36
C ALA A 151 -7.56 13.50 -0.99
N THR A 152 -6.32 13.05 -0.76
CA THR A 152 -5.22 13.90 -0.26
C THR A 152 -4.03 13.93 -1.21
N GLN A 153 -4.06 13.15 -2.29
CA GLN A 153 -2.94 12.96 -3.22
C GLN A 153 -1.65 12.52 -2.52
N THR A 154 -1.78 11.94 -1.32
CA THR A 154 -0.65 11.42 -0.56
C THR A 154 -0.21 10.10 -1.18
N LYS A 155 1.11 9.93 -1.32
CA LYS A 155 1.71 8.76 -1.98
C LYS A 155 2.72 8.10 -1.06
N ALA A 156 2.75 6.77 -1.08
CA ALA A 156 3.83 5.96 -0.55
C ALA A 156 4.23 4.95 -1.63
N SER A 157 5.49 4.55 -1.70
CA SER A 157 5.92 3.60 -2.73
C SER A 157 6.78 2.47 -2.19
N VAL A 158 6.68 1.32 -2.86
CA VAL A 158 7.54 0.15 -2.68
C VAL A 158 8.13 -0.18 -4.03
N ALA A 159 9.44 -0.37 -4.09
CA ALA A 159 10.15 -0.71 -5.32
C ALA A 159 11.03 -1.94 -5.10
N GLY A 160 11.14 -2.76 -6.12
CA GLY A 160 12.07 -3.88 -6.19
C GLY A 160 12.99 -3.74 -7.39
N ASP A 161 14.24 -4.14 -7.23
CA ASP A 161 15.22 -4.21 -8.31
C ASP A 161 15.35 -5.64 -8.87
N ALA A 162 16.14 -5.80 -9.93
CA ALA A 162 16.38 -7.10 -10.56
C ALA A 162 17.08 -8.13 -9.65
N PHE A 163 17.71 -7.67 -8.57
CA PHE A 163 18.40 -8.52 -7.60
C PHE A 163 17.54 -8.88 -6.39
N GLY A 164 16.24 -8.53 -6.44
CA GLY A 164 15.28 -8.81 -5.38
C GLY A 164 15.40 -7.91 -4.15
N LYS A 165 16.19 -6.83 -4.20
CA LYS A 165 16.26 -5.85 -3.13
C LYS A 165 15.01 -5.01 -3.13
N ILE A 166 14.27 -5.04 -2.02
CA ILE A 166 13.06 -4.25 -1.82
C ILE A 166 13.41 -2.98 -1.04
N SER A 167 12.82 -1.87 -1.44
CA SER A 167 12.96 -0.57 -0.79
C SER A 167 11.61 0.14 -0.71
N ARG A 168 11.43 0.96 0.32
CA ARG A 168 10.20 1.71 0.55
C ARG A 168 10.49 3.21 0.67
N GLN A 169 9.55 4.00 0.20
CA GLN A 169 9.47 5.44 0.42
C GLN A 169 8.14 5.73 1.12
N GLY A 170 8.19 6.35 2.30
CA GLY A 170 7.03 6.67 3.12
C GLY A 170 6.20 7.82 2.57
N SER A 171 5.00 7.99 3.09
CA SER A 171 4.13 9.11 2.76
C SER A 171 4.77 10.43 3.21
N GLY A 172 4.85 11.41 2.29
CA GLY A 172 5.45 12.72 2.57
C GLY A 172 6.97 12.81 2.43
N GLU A 173 7.69 11.74 2.12
CA GLU A 173 9.09 11.83 1.73
C GLU A 173 9.22 12.34 0.27
N PRO A 174 10.13 13.29 -0.01
CA PRO A 174 10.39 13.74 -1.38
C PRO A 174 10.95 12.58 -2.22
N ASP A 175 10.55 12.53 -3.48
CA ASP A 175 11.04 11.52 -4.43
C ASP A 175 12.56 11.65 -4.59
N LYS A 176 13.30 10.60 -4.25
CA LYS A 176 14.79 10.61 -4.29
C LYS A 176 15.36 10.34 -5.69
N HIS A 177 14.48 10.26 -6.69
CA HIS A 177 14.87 9.98 -8.06
C HIS A 177 14.49 11.15 -8.99
N THR A 178 15.26 12.24 -8.88
CA THR A 178 15.37 13.26 -9.94
C THR A 178 16.78 13.26 -10.47
#